data_67d123c4b5e1eaa35d954ace37d44df4
#
_entry.id   67d123c4b5e1eaa35d954ace37d44df4
#
_cell.length_a   1.000
_cell.length_b   1.000
_cell.length_c   1.000
_cell.angle_alpha   90.00
_cell.angle_beta   90.00
_cell.angle_gamma   90.00
#
_symmetry.space_group_name_H-M   'P 1'
#
loop_
_entity.id
_entity.type
_entity.pdbx_description
1 polymer ?
#
loop_
_entity_poly.entity_id
_entity_poly.type
_entity_poly.pdbx_seq_one_letter_code
_entity_poly.pdbx_strand_id
1 'polypeptide(L)'
;MTPASAGNPAYVAAVLTLYLDLPDTPLRPSPVDQALAIRLQQQAVPLPLVESALLLATLRRLSRPSELPPLPKIRSLAYFMPVIAELQQQSLSDGYLDYLRLKLRKLSQA
;
A
#
# COMPACT_ATOMS: atom_id res chain seq x y z
N MET A 1 -22.24 0.13 -22.57
CA MET A 1 -22.01 0.06 -21.14
C MET A 1 -20.53 -0.01 -20.85
N THR A 2 -20.10 0.77 -19.92
CA THR A 2 -18.69 0.76 -19.56
C THR A 2 -18.38 -0.49 -18.74
N PRO A 3 -17.39 -1.26 -19.12
CA PRO A 3 -16.98 -2.39 -18.30
C PRO A 3 -16.28 -1.85 -17.05
N ALA A 4 -17.00 -1.85 -15.94
CA ALA A 4 -16.46 -1.34 -14.69
C ALA A 4 -15.15 -2.02 -14.33
N SER A 5 -14.99 -3.27 -14.77
CA SER A 5 -13.79 -4.04 -14.50
C SER A 5 -12.59 -3.60 -15.31
N ALA A 6 -12.79 -2.76 -16.33
CA ALA A 6 -11.69 -2.34 -17.20
C ALA A 6 -10.76 -1.34 -16.53
N GLY A 7 -11.03 -1.03 -15.30
CA GLY A 7 -10.21 -0.11 -14.55
C GLY A 7 -10.93 1.18 -14.25
N ASN A 8 -11.14 1.42 -12.99
CA ASN A 8 -11.61 2.70 -12.51
C ASN A 8 -10.37 3.60 -12.39
N PRO A 9 -10.20 4.60 -13.28
CA PRO A 9 -8.99 5.42 -13.23
C PRO A 9 -8.76 6.09 -11.88
N ALA A 10 -9.86 6.45 -11.20
CA ALA A 10 -9.74 7.08 -9.88
C ALA A 10 -9.16 6.12 -8.84
N TYR A 11 -9.60 4.87 -8.87
CA TYR A 11 -9.08 3.85 -7.95
C TYR A 11 -7.60 3.58 -8.23
N VAL A 12 -7.27 3.35 -9.50
CA VAL A 12 -5.89 3.05 -9.90
C VAL A 12 -4.98 4.21 -9.53
N ALA A 13 -5.40 5.44 -9.84
CA ALA A 13 -4.61 6.63 -9.51
C ALA A 13 -4.41 6.76 -8.00
N ALA A 14 -5.46 6.48 -7.22
CA ALA A 14 -5.36 6.56 -5.76
C ALA A 14 -4.36 5.55 -5.20
N VAL A 15 -4.41 4.29 -5.68
CA VAL A 15 -3.48 3.27 -5.23
C VAL A 15 -2.04 3.67 -5.56
N LEU A 16 -1.80 4.12 -6.79
CA LEU A 16 -0.46 4.50 -7.20
C LEU A 16 0.05 5.72 -6.44
N THR A 17 -0.82 6.70 -6.19
CA THR A 17 -0.44 7.88 -5.40
C THR A 17 -0.06 7.48 -3.97
N LEU A 18 -0.88 6.65 -3.34
CA LEU A 18 -0.58 6.17 -1.98
C LEU A 18 0.75 5.43 -1.94
N TYR A 19 0.99 4.58 -2.94
CA TYR A 19 2.23 3.82 -3.03
C TYR A 19 3.44 4.74 -3.19
N LEU A 20 3.38 5.69 -4.12
CA LEU A 20 4.53 6.55 -4.42
C LEU A 20 4.82 7.59 -3.34
N ASP A 21 3.86 7.85 -2.45
CA ASP A 21 4.06 8.75 -1.32
C ASP A 21 4.83 8.11 -0.16
N LEU A 22 5.03 6.79 -0.21
CA LEU A 22 5.71 6.08 0.86
C LEU A 22 7.23 6.23 0.74
N PRO A 23 7.97 6.14 1.88
CA PRO A 23 9.42 6.20 1.83
C PRO A 23 10.01 5.00 1.08
N ASP A 24 11.14 5.21 0.44
CA ASP A 24 11.91 4.18 -0.27
C ASP A 24 11.22 3.60 -1.49
N THR A 25 10.18 4.26 -2.00
CA THR A 25 9.50 3.85 -3.23
C THR A 25 10.05 4.67 -4.41
N PRO A 26 9.83 4.19 -5.66
CA PRO A 26 10.31 4.90 -6.84
C PRO A 26 9.61 6.25 -7.03
N LEU A 27 10.16 7.08 -7.91
CA LEU A 27 9.55 8.37 -8.24
C LEU A 27 8.36 8.24 -9.18
N ARG A 28 8.29 7.15 -9.93
CA ARG A 28 7.26 6.93 -10.93
C ARG A 28 6.78 5.49 -10.90
N PRO A 29 5.50 5.23 -11.21
CA PRO A 29 5.01 3.87 -11.28
C PRO A 29 5.54 3.19 -12.55
N SER A 30 5.81 1.90 -12.44
CA SER A 30 6.16 1.08 -13.58
C SER A 30 4.90 0.48 -14.21
N PRO A 31 5.01 -0.09 -15.43
CA PRO A 31 3.88 -0.83 -16.00
C PRO A 31 3.41 -1.96 -15.11
N VAL A 32 4.31 -2.61 -14.38
CA VAL A 32 3.95 -3.66 -13.43
C VAL A 32 3.09 -3.08 -12.30
N ASP A 33 3.47 -1.90 -11.78
CA ASP A 33 2.71 -1.25 -10.74
C ASP A 33 1.29 -0.93 -11.20
N GLN A 34 1.15 -0.42 -12.43
CA GLN A 34 -0.15 -0.11 -12.99
C GLN A 34 -1.00 -1.38 -13.15
N ALA A 35 -0.39 -2.45 -13.65
CA ALA A 35 -1.10 -3.72 -13.81
C ALA A 35 -1.58 -4.26 -12.46
N LEU A 36 -0.75 -4.15 -11.42
CA LEU A 36 -1.14 -4.61 -10.09
C LEU A 36 -2.28 -3.77 -9.52
N ALA A 37 -2.24 -2.44 -9.71
CA ALA A 37 -3.32 -1.58 -9.24
C ALA A 37 -4.64 -1.90 -9.95
N ILE A 38 -4.58 -2.15 -11.25
CA ILE A 38 -5.75 -2.55 -12.02
C ILE A 38 -6.29 -3.88 -11.50
N ARG A 39 -5.40 -4.81 -11.22
CA ARG A 39 -5.78 -6.13 -10.70
C ARG A 39 -6.49 -6.01 -9.36
N LEU A 40 -5.99 -5.16 -8.47
CA LEU A 40 -6.66 -4.91 -7.19
C LEU A 40 -8.06 -4.35 -7.39
N GLN A 41 -8.23 -3.46 -8.35
CA GLN A 41 -9.54 -2.91 -8.68
C GLN A 41 -10.47 -3.99 -9.21
N GLN A 42 -9.96 -4.85 -10.09
CA GLN A 42 -10.75 -5.94 -10.66
C GLN A 42 -11.17 -6.96 -9.60
N GLN A 43 -10.35 -7.14 -8.58
CA GLN A 43 -10.66 -8.03 -7.46
C GLN A 43 -11.53 -7.35 -6.41
N ALA A 44 -11.94 -6.10 -6.65
CA ALA A 44 -12.79 -5.33 -5.76
C ALA A 44 -12.21 -5.19 -4.35
N VAL A 45 -10.89 -5.06 -4.25
CA VAL A 45 -10.26 -4.84 -2.95
C VAL A 45 -10.56 -3.41 -2.50
N PRO A 46 -11.15 -3.22 -1.31
CA PRO A 46 -11.48 -1.86 -0.85
C PRO A 46 -10.24 -0.99 -0.72
N LEU A 47 -10.34 0.24 -1.17
CA LEU A 47 -9.22 1.17 -1.11
C LEU A 47 -8.70 1.37 0.32
N PRO A 48 -9.55 1.49 1.35
CA PRO A 48 -9.05 1.60 2.72
C PRO A 48 -8.23 0.39 3.16
N LEU A 49 -8.55 -0.80 2.66
CA LEU A 49 -7.77 -1.99 2.97
C LEU A 49 -6.40 -1.91 2.30
N VAL A 50 -6.36 -1.47 1.05
CA VAL A 50 -5.09 -1.30 0.34
C VAL A 50 -4.21 -0.28 1.09
N GLU A 51 -4.79 0.86 1.44
CA GLU A 51 -4.05 1.88 2.19
C GLU A 51 -3.54 1.34 3.51
N SER A 52 -4.37 0.59 4.24
CA SER A 52 -3.95 -0.02 5.50
C SER A 52 -2.77 -0.95 5.32
N ALA A 53 -2.79 -1.76 4.26
CA ALA A 53 -1.69 -2.68 3.97
C ALA A 53 -0.40 -1.94 3.65
N LEU A 54 -0.48 -0.87 2.85
CA LEU A 54 0.68 -0.06 2.52
C LEU A 54 1.29 0.57 3.77
N LEU A 55 0.45 1.11 4.64
CA LEU A 55 0.92 1.73 5.87
C LEU A 55 1.48 0.72 6.86
N LEU A 56 0.84 -0.44 6.98
CA LEU A 56 1.31 -1.49 7.87
C LEU A 56 2.69 -1.99 7.44
N ALA A 57 2.88 -2.25 6.16
CA ALA A 57 4.17 -2.69 5.65
C ALA A 57 5.24 -1.61 5.88
N THR A 58 4.90 -0.35 5.68
CA THR A 58 5.81 0.76 5.91
C THR A 58 6.19 0.85 7.38
N LEU A 59 5.22 0.70 8.29
CA LEU A 59 5.50 0.70 9.71
C LEU A 59 6.44 -0.43 10.12
N ARG A 60 6.23 -1.61 9.54
CA ARG A 60 7.10 -2.76 9.81
C ARG A 60 8.54 -2.49 9.36
N ARG A 61 8.71 -1.80 8.23
CA ARG A 61 10.05 -1.41 7.77
C ARG A 61 10.70 -0.40 8.72
N LEU A 62 9.95 0.64 9.09
CA LEU A 62 10.47 1.72 9.93
C LEU A 62 10.74 1.26 11.36
N SER A 63 10.04 0.23 11.82
CA SER A 63 10.23 -0.33 13.17
C SER A 63 11.32 -1.40 13.24
N ARG A 64 11.97 -1.66 12.12
CA ARG A 64 13.04 -2.66 12.07
C ARG A 64 14.20 -2.20 12.94
N PRO A 65 14.80 -3.10 13.76
CA PRO A 65 15.93 -2.72 14.62
C PRO A 65 17.10 -2.17 13.81
N SER A 66 17.71 -1.12 14.33
CA SER A 66 18.79 -0.41 13.62
C SER A 66 20.06 -1.23 13.49
N GLU A 67 20.26 -2.25 14.34
CA GLU A 67 21.42 -3.12 14.26
C GLU A 67 21.34 -4.14 13.13
N LEU A 68 20.16 -4.28 12.51
CA LEU A 68 20.02 -5.16 11.34
C LEU A 68 20.47 -4.43 10.08
N PRO A 69 20.93 -5.15 9.05
CA PRO A 69 21.30 -4.51 7.80
C PRO A 69 20.11 -3.76 7.20
N PRO A 70 20.33 -2.61 6.55
CA PRO A 70 19.23 -1.87 5.94
C PRO A 70 18.56 -2.69 4.83
N LEU A 71 17.23 -2.54 4.73
CA LEU A 71 16.47 -3.19 3.66
C LEU A 71 16.72 -2.48 2.34
N PRO A 72 16.70 -3.21 1.22
CA PRO A 72 16.79 -2.56 -0.09
C PRO A 72 15.57 -1.68 -0.32
N LYS A 73 15.72 -0.72 -1.24
CA LYS A 73 14.60 0.14 -1.63
C LYS A 73 13.49 -0.70 -2.27
N ILE A 74 12.27 -0.22 -2.13
CA ILE A 74 11.11 -0.86 -2.73
C ILE A 74 11.11 -0.54 -4.22
N ARG A 75 10.98 -1.57 -5.05
CA ARG A 75 11.05 -1.40 -6.49
C ARG A 75 9.70 -1.51 -7.18
N SER A 76 8.71 -2.09 -6.49
CA SER A 76 7.44 -2.41 -7.11
C SER A 76 6.34 -2.49 -6.07
N LEU A 77 5.12 -2.18 -6.49
CA LEU A 77 3.92 -2.38 -5.69
C LEU A 77 3.79 -3.84 -5.26
N ALA A 78 4.40 -4.76 -6.00
CA ALA A 78 4.39 -6.18 -5.66
C ALA A 78 4.93 -6.44 -4.24
N TYR A 79 5.79 -5.58 -3.74
CA TYR A 79 6.31 -5.69 -2.38
C TYR A 79 5.19 -5.71 -1.33
N PHE A 80 4.10 -5.00 -1.61
CA PHE A 80 2.98 -4.86 -0.67
C PHE A 80 1.89 -5.90 -0.86
N MET A 81 1.92 -6.66 -1.96
CA MET A 81 0.84 -7.62 -2.24
C MET A 81 0.64 -8.67 -1.16
N PRO A 82 1.72 -9.23 -0.54
CA PRO A 82 1.51 -10.18 0.57
C PRO A 82 0.81 -9.56 1.76
N VAL A 83 1.06 -8.27 2.06
CA VAL A 83 0.42 -7.62 3.19
C VAL A 83 -1.04 -7.33 2.87
N ILE A 84 -1.35 -6.98 1.62
CA ILE A 84 -2.74 -6.83 1.19
C ILE A 84 -3.49 -8.15 1.39
N ALA A 85 -2.89 -9.26 0.95
CA ALA A 85 -3.48 -10.57 1.13
C ALA A 85 -3.66 -10.92 2.61
N GLU A 86 -2.68 -10.55 3.43
CA GLU A 86 -2.76 -10.77 4.88
C GLU A 86 -3.99 -10.06 5.47
N LEU A 87 -4.19 -8.80 5.10
CA LEU A 87 -5.32 -8.03 5.64
C LEU A 87 -6.66 -8.48 5.07
N GLN A 88 -6.68 -9.06 3.89
CA GLN A 88 -7.90 -9.62 3.32
C GLN A 88 -8.41 -10.82 4.13
N GLN A 89 -7.53 -11.49 4.86
CA GLN A 89 -7.88 -12.62 5.70
C GLN A 89 -8.36 -12.20 7.08
N GLN A 90 -8.33 -10.91 7.39
CA GLN A 90 -8.67 -10.39 8.70
C GLN A 90 -9.90 -9.50 8.63
N SER A 91 -10.62 -9.43 9.77
CA SER A 91 -11.71 -8.48 9.93
C SER A 91 -11.13 -7.22 10.57
N LEU A 92 -10.99 -6.16 9.77
CA LEU A 92 -10.38 -4.93 10.26
C LEU A 92 -11.39 -4.09 11.04
N SER A 93 -10.95 -3.49 12.14
CA SER A 93 -11.80 -2.57 12.90
C SER A 93 -11.92 -1.22 12.18
N ASP A 94 -12.99 -0.48 12.47
CA ASP A 94 -13.26 0.79 11.81
C ASP A 94 -12.17 1.82 12.00
N GLY A 95 -11.50 1.82 13.14
CA GLY A 95 -10.45 2.80 13.42
C GLY A 95 -9.05 2.39 13.01
N TYR A 96 -8.90 1.24 12.39
CA TYR A 96 -7.58 0.69 12.13
C TYR A 96 -6.73 1.57 11.20
N LEU A 97 -7.32 2.05 10.11
CA LEU A 97 -6.59 2.90 9.17
C LEU A 97 -6.13 4.20 9.83
N ASP A 98 -7.01 4.83 10.61
CA ASP A 98 -6.65 6.07 11.31
C ASP A 98 -5.53 5.81 12.33
N TYR A 99 -5.58 4.67 13.00
CA TYR A 99 -4.52 4.26 13.92
C TYR A 99 -3.18 4.14 13.20
N LEU A 100 -3.17 3.51 12.02
CA LEU A 100 -1.94 3.36 11.25
C LEU A 100 -1.41 4.71 10.77
N ARG A 101 -2.30 5.58 10.31
CA ARG A 101 -1.90 6.92 9.88
C ARG A 101 -1.25 7.71 11.02
N LEU A 102 -1.84 7.64 12.20
CA LEU A 102 -1.29 8.32 13.36
C LEU A 102 0.08 7.75 13.75
N LYS A 103 0.19 6.42 13.75
CA LYS A 103 1.42 5.74 14.10
C LYS A 103 2.56 6.14 13.15
N LEU A 104 2.27 6.17 11.86
CA LEU A 104 3.27 6.54 10.86
C LEU A 104 3.69 7.99 11.01
N ARG A 105 2.73 8.88 11.29
CA ARG A 105 3.03 10.28 11.50
C ARG A 105 3.99 10.48 12.69
N LYS A 106 3.75 9.76 13.77
CA LYS A 106 4.61 9.84 14.95
C LYS A 106 6.03 9.37 14.65
N LEU A 107 6.18 8.29 13.89
CA LEU A 107 7.49 7.79 13.52
C LEU A 107 8.22 8.75 12.58
N SER A 108 7.48 9.41 11.70
CA SER A 108 8.06 10.36 10.74
C SER A 108 8.51 11.64 11.41
N GLN A 109 7.96 11.96 12.58
CA GLN A 109 8.33 13.17 13.32
C GLN A 109 9.47 12.94 14.31
N ALA A 110 9.85 11.72 14.50
CA ALA A 110 10.88 11.36 15.48
C ALA A 110 12.28 11.68 14.97
#